data_4ff6d27c63579769cb87574d28f68a93
#
_entry.id   4ff6d27c63579769cb87574d28f68a93
#
_cell.length_a   1.000
_cell.length_b   1.000
_cell.length_c   1.000
_cell.angle_alpha   90.00
_cell.angle_beta   90.00
_cell.angle_gamma   90.00
#
_symmetry.space_group_name_H-M   'P 1'
#
loop_
_entity.id
_entity.type
_entity.pdbx_description
1 polymer ?
#
loop_
_entity_poly.entity_id
_entity_poly.type
_entity_poly.pdbx_seq_one_letter_code
_entity_poly.pdbx_strand_id
1 'polypeptide(L)'
;MKKLNDLLKIGVSGLMGSGKSEALKFFKRKLIPTYDLDIESKKLLKINSRVYFKVIKKFGVGILNKNKTINKRKLRELIFNNSTARIQLNNIVHPEVLKRVVMISKKESKKKKTLIVFEGALISKETDIGKFLNKIIF
;
A
#
# COMPACT_ATOMS: atom_id res chain seq x y z
N MET A 1 -26.76 -1.16 -10.34
CA MET A 1 -25.48 -0.62 -9.89
C MET A 1 -24.68 -1.73 -9.19
N LYS A 2 -23.42 -1.90 -9.56
CA LYS A 2 -22.58 -2.94 -8.98
C LYS A 2 -22.14 -2.54 -7.56
N LYS A 3 -22.34 -3.43 -6.61
CA LYS A 3 -21.93 -3.22 -5.22
C LYS A 3 -20.45 -3.57 -5.05
N LEU A 4 -19.82 -3.05 -3.98
CA LEU A 4 -18.42 -3.31 -3.68
C LEU A 4 -18.11 -4.81 -3.53
N ASN A 5 -19.01 -5.58 -2.94
CA ASN A 5 -18.88 -7.03 -2.77
C ASN A 5 -18.99 -7.84 -4.07
N ASP A 6 -19.46 -7.20 -5.18
CA ASP A 6 -19.46 -7.84 -6.51
C ASP A 6 -18.10 -7.73 -7.20
N LEU A 7 -17.20 -6.93 -6.65
CA LEU A 7 -15.84 -6.74 -7.16
C LEU A 7 -14.91 -7.77 -6.49
N LEU A 8 -14.30 -8.63 -7.30
CA LEU A 8 -13.31 -9.58 -6.79
C LEU A 8 -11.98 -8.84 -6.58
N LYS A 9 -11.50 -8.85 -5.34
CA LYS A 9 -10.27 -8.16 -4.93
C LYS A 9 -9.18 -9.19 -4.68
N ILE A 10 -8.15 -9.17 -5.52
CA ILE A 10 -7.03 -10.11 -5.46
C ILE A 10 -5.77 -9.38 -5.00
N GLY A 11 -5.08 -9.95 -4.02
CA GLY A 11 -3.75 -9.51 -3.62
C GLY A 11 -2.68 -10.40 -4.23
N VAL A 12 -1.61 -9.80 -4.73
CA VAL A 12 -0.42 -10.53 -5.17
C VAL A 12 0.73 -10.16 -4.27
N SER A 13 1.27 -11.16 -3.57
CA SER A 13 2.38 -11.00 -2.64
C SER A 13 3.51 -11.93 -3.05
N GLY A 14 4.69 -11.69 -2.52
CA GLY A 14 5.85 -12.53 -2.75
C GLY A 14 7.10 -11.71 -3.00
N LEU A 15 8.22 -12.39 -2.88
CA LEU A 15 9.53 -11.80 -3.11
C LEU A 15 9.81 -11.67 -4.60
N MET A 16 10.74 -10.79 -4.95
CA MET A 16 11.26 -10.68 -6.31
C MET A 16 11.76 -12.05 -6.78
N GLY A 17 11.37 -12.46 -7.98
CA GLY A 17 11.75 -13.76 -8.52
C GLY A 17 10.79 -14.91 -8.20
N SER A 18 9.69 -14.66 -7.47
CA SER A 18 8.70 -15.68 -7.11
C SER A 18 7.59 -15.87 -8.14
N GLY A 19 7.73 -15.30 -9.34
CA GLY A 19 6.69 -15.33 -10.37
C GLY A 19 5.68 -14.19 -10.29
N LYS A 20 5.86 -13.27 -9.34
CA LYS A 20 4.96 -12.11 -9.17
C LYS A 20 4.88 -11.26 -10.44
N SER A 21 6.03 -10.99 -11.08
CA SER A 21 6.08 -10.18 -12.31
C SER A 21 5.26 -10.79 -13.44
N GLU A 22 5.28 -12.10 -13.60
CA GLU A 22 4.53 -12.80 -14.64
C GLU A 22 3.03 -12.72 -14.39
N ALA A 23 2.59 -12.90 -13.15
CA ALA A 23 1.20 -12.76 -12.76
C ALA A 23 0.68 -11.35 -13.05
N LEU A 24 1.47 -10.32 -12.70
CA LEU A 24 1.11 -8.91 -12.93
C LEU A 24 1.01 -8.60 -14.43
N LYS A 25 1.92 -9.12 -15.24
CA LYS A 25 1.86 -8.97 -16.70
C LYS A 25 0.60 -9.58 -17.26
N PHE A 26 0.21 -10.76 -16.78
CA PHE A 26 -1.03 -11.42 -17.18
C PHE A 26 -2.24 -10.52 -16.92
N PHE A 27 -2.38 -10.00 -15.71
CA PHE A 27 -3.50 -9.13 -15.34
C PHE A 27 -3.54 -7.86 -16.18
N LYS A 28 -2.38 -7.24 -16.44
CA LYS A 28 -2.29 -6.02 -17.24
C LYS A 28 -2.69 -6.27 -18.69
N ARG A 29 -2.31 -7.42 -19.28
CA ARG A 29 -2.72 -7.80 -20.63
C ARG A 29 -4.22 -7.98 -20.74
N LYS A 30 -4.88 -8.39 -19.68
CA LYS A 30 -6.34 -8.54 -19.64
C LYS A 30 -7.06 -7.23 -19.29
N LEU A 31 -6.35 -6.12 -19.24
CA LEU A 31 -6.89 -4.80 -18.88
C LEU A 31 -7.54 -4.77 -17.50
N ILE A 32 -7.04 -5.58 -16.58
CA ILE A 32 -7.50 -5.63 -15.21
C ILE A 32 -6.77 -4.53 -14.42
N PRO A 33 -7.48 -3.66 -13.68
CA PRO A 33 -6.83 -2.63 -12.85
C PRO A 33 -5.86 -3.27 -11.86
N THR A 34 -4.61 -2.80 -11.87
CA THR A 34 -3.53 -3.32 -11.01
C THR A 34 -2.87 -2.14 -10.30
N TYR A 35 -2.79 -2.21 -8.97
CA TYR A 35 -2.24 -1.15 -8.13
C TYR A 35 -1.07 -1.66 -7.31
N ASP A 36 0.03 -0.92 -7.36
CA ASP A 36 1.23 -1.17 -6.57
C ASP A 36 1.09 -0.45 -5.22
N LEU A 37 0.96 -1.21 -4.14
CA LEU A 37 0.76 -0.64 -2.80
C LEU A 37 2.02 0.06 -2.27
N ASP A 38 3.21 -0.29 -2.74
CA ASP A 38 4.42 0.44 -2.37
C ASP A 38 4.39 1.86 -2.94
N ILE A 39 3.91 2.01 -4.17
CA ILE A 39 3.71 3.33 -4.79
C ILE A 39 2.62 4.11 -4.05
N GLU A 40 1.50 3.47 -3.72
CA GLU A 40 0.41 4.11 -2.99
C GLU A 40 0.85 4.56 -1.60
N SER A 41 1.66 3.75 -0.90
CA SER A 41 2.23 4.11 0.40
C SER A 41 3.13 5.35 0.31
N LYS A 42 3.96 5.43 -0.72
CA LYS A 42 4.84 6.60 -0.94
C LYS A 42 4.03 7.88 -1.18
N LYS A 43 2.91 7.78 -1.89
CA LYS A 43 2.03 8.93 -2.10
C LYS A 43 1.45 9.47 -0.78
N LEU A 44 1.21 8.60 0.19
CA LEU A 44 0.70 8.98 1.50
C LEU A 44 1.68 9.83 2.30
N LEU A 45 2.98 9.69 2.04
CA LEU A 45 4.03 10.44 2.74
C LEU A 45 4.29 11.82 2.11
N LYS A 46 3.49 12.24 1.15
CA LYS A 46 3.63 13.54 0.49
C LYS A 46 3.58 14.68 1.51
N ILE A 47 4.42 15.70 1.29
CA ILE A 47 4.51 16.89 2.14
C ILE A 47 3.12 17.47 2.43
N ASN A 48 2.89 17.84 3.68
CA ASN A 48 1.64 18.41 4.19
C ASN A 48 0.43 17.46 4.15
N SER A 49 0.65 16.17 3.89
CA SER A 49 -0.42 15.19 4.02
C SER A 49 -0.65 14.85 5.50
N ARG A 50 -1.80 14.24 5.77
CA ARG A 50 -2.14 13.77 7.12
C ARG A 50 -1.10 12.79 7.67
N VAL A 51 -0.67 11.85 6.84
CA VAL A 51 0.35 10.85 7.22
C VAL A 51 1.69 11.52 7.45
N TYR A 52 2.07 12.49 6.62
CA TYR A 52 3.29 13.27 6.77
C TYR A 52 3.38 13.89 8.17
N PHE A 53 2.32 14.57 8.61
CA PHE A 53 2.32 15.19 9.93
C PHE A 53 2.39 14.18 11.08
N LYS A 54 1.72 13.03 10.94
CA LYS A 54 1.80 11.96 11.93
C LYS A 54 3.20 11.39 12.05
N VAL A 55 3.89 11.22 10.91
CA VAL A 55 5.27 10.71 10.88
C VAL A 55 6.23 11.70 11.53
N ILE A 56 6.11 13.00 11.23
CA ILE A 56 6.94 14.04 11.86
C ILE A 56 6.69 14.10 13.35
N LYS A 57 5.44 14.04 13.77
CA LYS A 57 5.09 14.06 15.21
C LYS A 57 5.75 12.89 15.95
N LYS A 58 5.84 11.73 15.32
CA LYS A 58 6.42 10.53 15.94
C LYS A 58 7.95 10.54 15.92
N PHE A 59 8.57 10.91 14.81
CA PHE A 59 10.01 10.74 14.59
C PHE A 59 10.80 12.05 14.63
N GLY A 60 10.12 13.18 14.63
CA GLY A 60 10.76 14.49 14.70
C GLY A 60 11.16 15.04 13.33
N VAL A 61 11.60 16.29 13.32
CA VAL A 61 11.96 17.01 12.10
C VAL A 61 13.32 16.58 11.52
N GLY A 62 14.10 15.80 12.26
CA GLY A 62 15.40 15.32 11.79
C GLY A 62 15.32 14.41 10.58
N ILE A 63 14.15 13.84 10.28
CA ILE A 63 13.92 13.01 9.10
C ILE A 63 13.60 13.83 7.84
N LEU A 64 13.56 15.15 7.94
CA LEU A 64 13.20 16.01 6.81
C LEU A 64 14.43 16.49 6.04
N ASN A 65 14.24 16.67 4.75
CA ASN A 65 15.15 17.41 3.89
C ASN A 65 15.01 18.91 4.15
N LYS A 66 15.93 19.72 3.61
CA LYS A 66 15.86 21.19 3.70
C LYS A 66 14.56 21.76 3.13
N ASN A 67 14.01 21.13 2.09
CA ASN A 67 12.75 21.53 1.47
C ASN A 67 11.51 21.00 2.21
N LYS A 68 11.70 20.44 3.40
CA LYS A 68 10.67 19.89 4.30
C LYS A 68 9.99 18.61 3.81
N THR A 69 10.44 18.02 2.70
CA THR A 69 9.99 16.68 2.32
C THR A 69 10.65 15.63 3.22
N ILE A 70 10.01 14.47 3.39
CA ILE A 70 10.60 13.38 4.15
C ILE A 70 11.82 12.84 3.41
N ASN A 71 12.95 12.76 4.12
CA ASN A 71 14.15 12.12 3.60
C ASN A 71 13.98 10.61 3.70
N LYS A 72 13.65 9.98 2.59
CA LYS A 72 13.34 8.54 2.53
C LYS A 72 14.51 7.68 2.99
N ARG A 73 15.74 8.10 2.71
CA ARG A 73 16.94 7.39 3.13
C ARG A 73 17.07 7.39 4.66
N LYS A 74 16.93 8.57 5.29
CA LYS A 74 17.00 8.68 6.76
C LYS A 74 15.90 7.87 7.43
N LEU A 75 14.67 7.92 6.91
CA LEU A 75 13.57 7.14 7.45
C LEU A 75 13.83 5.64 7.31
N ARG A 76 14.34 5.22 6.15
CA ARG A 76 14.67 3.81 5.89
C ARG A 76 15.75 3.31 6.83
N GLU A 77 16.81 4.09 7.05
CA GLU A 77 17.89 3.74 7.98
C GLU A 77 17.37 3.62 9.42
N LEU A 78 16.49 4.54 9.81
CA LEU A 78 15.89 4.52 11.15
C LEU A 78 15.09 3.23 11.39
N ILE A 79 14.23 2.85 10.47
CA ILE A 79 13.40 1.66 10.63
C ILE A 79 14.17 0.35 10.45
N PHE A 80 15.25 0.38 9.66
CA PHE A 80 16.12 -0.79 9.49
C PHE A 80 16.86 -1.12 10.78
N ASN A 81 17.35 -0.11 11.49
CA ASN A 81 18.17 -0.28 12.70
C ASN A 81 17.37 -0.32 13.99
N ASN A 82 16.06 -0.09 13.95
CA ASN A 82 15.22 0.01 15.13
C ASN A 82 13.86 -0.63 14.88
N SER A 83 13.64 -1.82 15.46
CA SER A 83 12.39 -2.56 15.28
C SER A 83 11.18 -1.84 15.88
N THR A 84 11.37 -1.12 16.99
CA THR A 84 10.30 -0.32 17.60
C THR A 84 9.86 0.81 16.66
N ALA A 85 10.82 1.52 16.06
CA ALA A 85 10.53 2.57 15.09
C ALA A 85 9.78 2.01 13.88
N ARG A 86 10.17 0.82 13.39
CA ARG A 86 9.51 0.16 12.27
C ARG A 86 8.05 -0.15 12.60
N ILE A 87 7.79 -0.69 13.79
CA ILE A 87 6.42 -0.99 14.25
C ILE A 87 5.60 0.30 14.34
N GLN A 88 6.18 1.36 14.90
CA GLN A 88 5.52 2.66 15.04
C GLN A 88 5.15 3.25 13.67
N LEU A 89 6.08 3.19 12.71
CA LEU A 89 5.81 3.66 11.36
C LEU A 89 4.69 2.86 10.70
N ASN A 90 4.74 1.53 10.82
CA ASN A 90 3.72 0.64 10.26
C ASN A 90 2.34 0.94 10.87
N ASN A 91 2.26 1.20 12.17
CA ASN A 91 1.01 1.55 12.83
C ASN A 91 0.42 2.88 12.34
N ILE A 92 1.25 3.78 11.83
CA ILE A 92 0.80 5.03 11.21
C ILE A 92 0.36 4.79 9.76
N VAL A 93 1.16 4.05 9.00
CA VAL A 93 1.00 3.93 7.53
C VAL A 93 -0.05 2.88 7.14
N HIS A 94 -0.04 1.70 7.77
CA HIS A 94 -0.90 0.59 7.34
C HIS A 94 -2.39 0.93 7.35
N PRO A 95 -2.95 1.57 8.40
CA PRO A 95 -4.37 1.94 8.37
C PRO A 95 -4.72 2.90 7.23
N GLU A 96 -3.79 3.79 6.88
CA GLU A 96 -4.00 4.75 5.79
C GLU A 96 -3.91 4.05 4.42
N VAL A 97 -3.04 3.05 4.28
CA VAL A 97 -2.98 2.22 3.08
C VAL A 97 -4.29 1.43 2.92
N LEU A 98 -4.82 0.87 4.00
CA LEU A 98 -6.10 0.16 3.97
C LEU A 98 -7.24 1.08 3.50
N LYS A 99 -7.30 2.31 4.03
CA LYS A 99 -8.29 3.31 3.58
C LYS A 99 -8.14 3.59 2.08
N ARG A 100 -6.91 3.65 1.59
CA ARG A 100 -6.62 3.87 0.18
C ARG A 100 -7.09 2.68 -0.67
N VAL A 101 -6.83 1.46 -0.21
CA VAL A 101 -7.28 0.22 -0.89
C VAL A 101 -8.80 0.19 -0.99
N VAL A 102 -9.50 0.50 0.10
CA VAL A 102 -10.96 0.55 0.12
C VAL A 102 -11.48 1.61 -0.85
N MET A 103 -10.88 2.80 -0.85
CA MET A 103 -11.28 3.89 -1.75
C MET A 103 -11.07 3.53 -3.22
N ILE A 104 -9.94 2.94 -3.55
CA ILE A 104 -9.63 2.47 -4.92
C ILE A 104 -10.65 1.40 -5.34
N SER A 105 -10.96 0.47 -4.46
CA SER A 105 -11.93 -0.61 -4.72
C SER A 105 -13.32 -0.05 -5.02
N LYS A 106 -13.76 0.94 -4.25
CA LYS A 106 -15.04 1.62 -4.49
C LYS A 106 -15.06 2.34 -5.84
N LYS A 107 -13.97 3.02 -6.17
CA LYS A 107 -13.83 3.74 -7.45
C LYS A 107 -13.93 2.77 -8.63
N GLU A 108 -13.21 1.65 -8.58
CA GLU A 108 -13.22 0.66 -9.66
C GLU A 108 -14.56 -0.07 -9.74
N SER A 109 -15.21 -0.30 -8.62
CA SER A 109 -16.56 -0.87 -8.59
C SER A 109 -17.57 0.00 -9.33
N LYS A 110 -17.47 1.33 -9.17
CA LYS A 110 -18.33 2.30 -9.86
C LYS A 110 -18.10 2.29 -11.37
N LYS A 111 -16.92 1.91 -11.84
CA LYS A 111 -16.57 1.77 -13.26
C LYS A 111 -17.04 0.42 -13.84
N LYS A 112 -17.84 -0.35 -13.10
CA LYS A 112 -18.35 -1.67 -13.49
C LYS A 112 -17.23 -2.70 -13.69
N LYS A 113 -16.08 -2.51 -13.08
CA LYS A 113 -15.02 -3.51 -13.07
C LYS A 113 -15.44 -4.68 -12.19
N THR A 114 -15.06 -5.90 -12.57
CA THR A 114 -15.39 -7.14 -11.87
C THR A 114 -14.22 -7.68 -11.08
N LEU A 115 -13.02 -7.21 -11.39
CA LEU A 115 -11.78 -7.71 -10.81
C LEU A 115 -10.80 -6.57 -10.64
N ILE A 116 -10.12 -6.53 -9.50
CA ILE A 116 -9.05 -5.58 -9.22
C ILE A 116 -7.90 -6.32 -8.53
N VAL A 117 -6.68 -5.91 -8.84
CA VAL A 117 -5.47 -6.52 -8.31
C VAL A 117 -4.65 -5.49 -7.54
N PHE A 118 -4.24 -5.85 -6.33
CA PHE A 118 -3.28 -5.10 -5.54
C PHE A 118 -2.03 -5.94 -5.36
N GLU A 119 -0.85 -5.32 -5.47
CA GLU A 119 0.41 -6.03 -5.25
C GLU A 119 1.26 -5.29 -4.23
N GLY A 120 2.07 -6.02 -3.48
CA GLY A 120 2.99 -5.42 -2.52
C GLY A 120 3.32 -6.32 -1.35
N ALA A 121 4.37 -5.94 -0.62
CA ALA A 121 4.86 -6.68 0.53
C ALA A 121 3.91 -6.62 1.74
N LEU A 122 3.03 -5.61 1.80
CA LEU A 122 2.05 -5.45 2.89
C LEU A 122 0.90 -6.46 2.81
N ILE A 123 0.78 -7.18 1.71
CA ILE A 123 -0.32 -8.13 1.52
C ILE A 123 0.04 -9.46 2.18
N SER A 124 -0.68 -9.79 3.25
CA SER A 124 -0.58 -11.09 3.90
C SER A 124 -1.92 -11.41 4.56
N LYS A 125 -2.12 -12.67 4.89
CA LYS A 125 -3.37 -13.15 5.51
C LYS A 125 -3.61 -12.51 6.89
N GLU A 126 -2.57 -12.13 7.58
CA GLU A 126 -2.63 -11.58 8.93
C GLU A 126 -2.90 -10.08 8.96
N THR A 127 -2.63 -9.36 7.87
CA THR A 127 -2.85 -7.91 7.82
C THR A 127 -4.31 -7.57 7.55
N ASP A 128 -4.74 -6.39 8.00
CA ASP A 128 -6.10 -5.91 7.71
C ASP A 128 -6.32 -5.73 6.21
N ILE A 129 -5.27 -5.35 5.48
CA ILE A 129 -5.31 -5.27 4.01
C ILE A 129 -5.60 -6.65 3.43
N GLY A 130 -4.86 -7.67 3.86
CA GLY A 130 -5.09 -9.03 3.39
C GLY A 130 -6.48 -9.56 3.72
N LYS A 131 -6.99 -9.24 4.91
CA LYS A 131 -8.34 -9.65 5.33
C LYS A 131 -9.44 -8.98 4.50
N PHE A 132 -9.19 -7.78 4.00
CA PHE A 132 -10.13 -7.08 3.12
C PHE A 132 -10.20 -7.72 1.73
N LEU A 133 -9.12 -8.34 1.26
CA LEU A 133 -9.04 -8.95 -0.06
C LEU A 133 -9.74 -10.30 -0.09
N ASN A 134 -10.30 -10.66 -1.25
CA ASN A 134 -11.00 -11.94 -1.41
C ASN A 134 -10.04 -13.11 -1.55
N LYS A 135 -8.87 -12.89 -2.18
CA LYS A 135 -7.89 -13.95 -2.41
C LYS A 135 -6.48 -13.34 -2.47
N ILE A 136 -5.50 -14.08 -1.99
CA ILE A 136 -4.09 -13.69 -2.04
C ILE A 136 -3.32 -14.76 -2.81
N ILE A 137 -2.51 -14.31 -3.77
CA ILE A 137 -1.60 -15.15 -4.55
C ILE A 137 -0.19 -14.87 -4.06
N PHE A 138 0.51 -15.92 -3.67
CA PHE A 138 1.89 -15.84 -3.20
C PHE A 138 2.88 -16.26 -4.29
#